data_0ba2c3a958d4714f2a927fd8ee7e9c01
#
_entry.id   0ba2c3a958d4714f2a927fd8ee7e9c01
#
_cell.length_a   1.000
_cell.length_b   1.000
_cell.length_c   1.000
_cell.angle_alpha   90.00
_cell.angle_beta   90.00
_cell.angle_gamma   90.00
#
_symmetry.space_group_name_H-M   'P 1'
#
loop_
_entity.id
_entity.type
_entity.pdbx_description
1 polymer ?
#
loop_
_entity_poly.entity_id
_entity_poly.type
_entity_poly.pdbx_seq_one_letter_code
_entity_poly.pdbx_strand_id
1 'polypeptide(L)'
;MLNISEAIQKVTMVMIIFLIVVSIVVVSSTIKLAVMSREEEINIMKYVGATNWFVRGPMFVEGMLMGAISAGIALGVTTYAYMKVCEFFGDEALKLFSSNLVDQAFMIENLAWIFMALGVSIGAVGSIISMRRFLKV
;
A
#
# COMPACT_ATOMS: atom_id res chain seq x y z
N MET A 1 28.51 18.29 4.37
CA MET A 1 27.80 17.33 3.49
C MET A 1 26.91 16.34 4.26
N LEU A 2 27.34 15.86 5.43
CA LEU A 2 26.52 14.93 6.25
C LEU A 2 25.16 15.50 6.68
N ASN A 3 25.09 16.79 6.99
CA ASN A 3 23.85 17.43 7.47
C ASN A 3 22.73 17.50 6.41
N ILE A 4 23.06 17.61 5.13
CA ILE A 4 22.07 17.68 4.04
C ILE A 4 21.48 16.29 3.80
N SER A 5 22.30 15.25 3.80
CA SER A 5 21.86 13.86 3.65
C SER A 5 20.93 13.44 4.80
N GLU A 6 21.27 13.78 6.03
CA GLU A 6 20.41 13.50 7.20
C GLU A 6 19.08 14.27 7.16
N ALA A 7 19.11 15.53 6.71
CA ALA A 7 17.90 16.32 6.55
C ALA A 7 16.96 15.72 5.50
N ILE A 8 17.50 15.32 4.34
CA ILE A 8 16.73 14.66 3.28
C ILE A 8 16.14 13.35 3.78
N GLN A 9 16.93 12.55 4.49
CA GLN A 9 16.46 11.27 5.04
C GLN A 9 15.32 11.46 6.04
N LYS A 10 15.42 12.44 6.95
CA LYS A 10 14.37 12.76 7.91
C LYS A 10 13.09 13.23 7.24
N VAL A 11 13.19 14.12 6.25
CA VAL A 11 12.04 14.61 5.48
C VAL A 11 11.36 13.47 4.73
N THR A 12 12.13 12.62 4.08
CA THR A 12 11.62 11.45 3.37
C THR A 12 10.91 10.49 4.32
N MET A 13 11.47 10.24 5.50
CA MET A 13 10.87 9.35 6.50
C MET A 13 9.53 9.89 7.01
N VAL A 14 9.46 11.19 7.31
CA VAL A 14 8.21 11.86 7.72
C VAL A 14 7.17 11.77 6.60
N MET A 15 7.57 11.98 5.35
CA MET A 15 6.69 11.91 4.20
C MET A 15 6.13 10.50 3.99
N ILE A 16 6.95 9.47 4.14
CA ILE A 16 6.53 8.06 4.06
C ILE A 16 5.50 7.75 5.14
N ILE A 17 5.76 8.13 6.39
CA ILE A 17 4.82 7.92 7.51
C ILE A 17 3.49 8.62 7.24
N PHE A 18 3.53 9.86 6.77
CA PHE A 18 2.33 10.62 6.40
C PHE A 18 1.52 9.91 5.31
N LEU A 19 2.18 9.44 4.25
CA LEU A 19 1.53 8.70 3.16
C LEU A 19 0.91 7.38 3.63
N ILE A 20 1.57 6.65 4.54
CA ILE A 20 1.02 5.43 5.14
C ILE A 20 -0.27 5.74 5.91
N VAL A 21 -0.27 6.80 6.73
CA VAL A 21 -1.47 7.20 7.49
C VAL A 21 -2.61 7.57 6.55
N VAL A 22 -2.35 8.37 5.52
CA VAL A 22 -3.35 8.74 4.52
C VAL A 22 -3.89 7.49 3.81
N SER A 23 -3.04 6.56 3.42
CA SER A 23 -3.44 5.30 2.78
C SER A 23 -4.38 4.48 3.67
N ILE A 24 -4.07 4.35 4.96
CA ILE A 24 -4.93 3.64 5.91
C ILE A 24 -6.31 4.32 6.03
N VAL A 25 -6.34 5.65 6.07
CA VAL A 25 -7.61 6.41 6.14
C VAL A 25 -8.44 6.19 4.87
N VAL A 26 -7.83 6.27 3.69
CA VAL A 26 -8.51 6.06 2.40
C VAL A 26 -9.06 4.64 2.30
N VAL A 27 -8.24 3.63 2.58
CA VAL A 27 -8.66 2.22 2.56
C VAL A 27 -9.81 2.00 3.54
N SER A 28 -9.71 2.53 4.76
CA SER A 28 -10.77 2.42 5.76
C SER A 28 -12.09 3.06 5.29
N SER A 29 -12.02 4.21 4.64
CA SER A 29 -13.20 4.90 4.09
C SER A 29 -13.82 4.13 2.93
N THR A 30 -13.01 3.55 2.05
CA THR A 30 -13.48 2.73 0.92
C THR A 30 -14.21 1.48 1.41
N ILE A 31 -13.63 0.77 2.39
CA ILE A 31 -14.24 -0.41 3.00
C ILE A 31 -15.55 -0.03 3.71
N LYS A 32 -15.58 1.12 4.39
CA LYS A 32 -16.82 1.62 4.99
C LYS A 32 -17.94 1.76 3.98
N LEU A 33 -17.67 2.38 2.84
CA LEU A 33 -18.65 2.54 1.76
C LEU A 33 -19.11 1.18 1.21
N ALA A 34 -18.19 0.24 1.02
CA ALA A 34 -18.51 -1.12 0.57
C ALA A 34 -19.41 -1.86 1.57
N VAL A 35 -19.16 -1.71 2.88
CA VAL A 35 -20.02 -2.28 3.94
C VAL A 35 -21.42 -1.66 3.91
N MET A 36 -21.51 -0.35 3.81
CA MET A 36 -22.81 0.36 3.80
C MET A 36 -23.63 -0.01 2.56
N SER A 37 -23.00 -0.23 1.42
CA SER A 37 -23.73 -0.63 0.20
C SER A 37 -24.28 -2.07 0.25
N ARG A 38 -23.78 -2.91 1.18
CA ARG A 38 -24.20 -4.31 1.38
C ARG A 38 -24.82 -4.56 2.75
N GLU A 39 -25.30 -3.51 3.41
CA GLU A 39 -25.82 -3.59 4.77
C GLU A 39 -27.01 -4.56 4.89
N GLU A 40 -27.89 -4.60 3.90
CA GLU A 40 -29.02 -5.54 3.89
C GLU A 40 -28.56 -7.00 3.81
N GLU A 41 -27.58 -7.32 2.97
CA GLU A 41 -27.03 -8.68 2.86
C GLU A 41 -26.38 -9.12 4.18
N ILE A 42 -25.62 -8.21 4.82
CA ILE A 42 -24.96 -8.45 6.10
C ILE A 42 -25.99 -8.71 7.22
N ASN A 43 -27.09 -7.95 7.24
CA ASN A 43 -28.15 -8.12 8.21
C ASN A 43 -28.87 -9.45 8.02
N ILE A 44 -29.17 -9.86 6.80
CA ILE A 44 -29.77 -11.19 6.49
C ILE A 44 -28.83 -12.31 6.99
N MET A 45 -27.52 -12.23 6.74
CA MET A 45 -26.56 -13.21 7.24
C MET A 45 -26.56 -13.31 8.77
N LYS A 46 -26.67 -12.19 9.47
CA LYS A 46 -26.79 -12.15 10.92
C LYS A 46 -28.10 -12.77 11.45
N TYR A 47 -29.21 -12.53 10.76
CA TYR A 47 -30.51 -13.11 11.13
C TYR A 47 -30.53 -14.64 10.99
N VAL A 48 -29.79 -15.20 10.03
CA VAL A 48 -29.64 -16.66 9.86
C VAL A 48 -28.63 -17.28 10.84
N GLY A 49 -27.98 -16.45 11.70
CA GLY A 49 -27.06 -16.93 12.75
C GLY A 49 -25.61 -17.05 12.28
N ALA A 50 -25.21 -16.39 11.20
CA ALA A 50 -23.82 -16.37 10.75
C ALA A 50 -22.90 -15.74 11.81
N THR A 51 -21.74 -16.38 12.04
CA THR A 51 -20.74 -15.87 12.98
C THR A 51 -20.11 -14.56 12.44
N ASN A 52 -19.72 -13.67 13.34
CA ASN A 52 -19.03 -12.42 12.98
C ASN A 52 -17.79 -12.65 12.12
N TRP A 53 -17.13 -13.78 12.24
CA TRP A 53 -15.97 -14.16 11.45
C TRP A 53 -16.33 -14.46 9.99
N PHE A 54 -17.46 -15.11 9.77
CA PHE A 54 -17.96 -15.42 8.42
C PHE A 54 -18.31 -14.16 7.63
N VAL A 55 -18.87 -13.16 8.30
CA VAL A 55 -19.17 -11.84 7.69
C VAL A 55 -17.89 -11.02 7.43
N ARG A 56 -16.88 -11.15 8.29
CA ARG A 56 -15.62 -10.38 8.18
C ARG A 56 -14.65 -10.94 7.15
N GLY A 57 -14.69 -12.25 6.90
CA GLY A 57 -13.77 -12.94 5.99
C GLY A 57 -13.70 -12.30 4.59
N PRO A 58 -14.82 -12.14 3.88
CA PRO A 58 -14.84 -11.57 2.54
C PRO A 58 -14.25 -10.15 2.50
N MET A 59 -14.55 -9.33 3.49
CA MET A 59 -14.06 -7.94 3.55
C MET A 59 -12.56 -7.85 3.82
N PHE A 60 -12.03 -8.79 4.61
CA PHE A 60 -10.59 -8.88 4.84
C PHE A 60 -9.85 -9.25 3.55
N VAL A 61 -10.37 -10.21 2.81
CA VAL A 61 -9.84 -10.63 1.50
C VAL A 61 -9.92 -9.48 0.49
N GLU A 62 -11.03 -8.74 0.45
CA GLU A 62 -11.19 -7.56 -0.41
C GLU A 62 -10.14 -6.49 -0.12
N GLY A 63 -9.87 -6.20 1.16
CA GLY A 63 -8.81 -5.26 1.55
C GLY A 63 -7.41 -5.74 1.14
N MET A 64 -7.11 -7.03 1.28
CA MET A 64 -5.85 -7.60 0.82
C MET A 64 -5.70 -7.55 -0.71
N LEU A 65 -6.76 -7.85 -1.46
CA LEU A 65 -6.76 -7.78 -2.92
C LEU A 65 -6.55 -6.35 -3.42
N MET A 66 -7.25 -5.37 -2.82
CA MET A 66 -7.03 -3.96 -3.13
C MET A 66 -5.58 -3.54 -2.87
N GLY A 67 -5.00 -3.97 -1.74
CA GLY A 67 -3.60 -3.72 -1.40
C GLY A 67 -2.63 -4.33 -2.41
N ALA A 68 -2.87 -5.56 -2.84
CA ALA A 68 -2.05 -6.26 -3.83
C ALA A 68 -2.11 -5.60 -5.22
N ILE A 69 -3.31 -5.23 -5.68
CA ILE A 69 -3.51 -4.54 -6.97
C ILE A 69 -2.83 -3.16 -6.93
N SER A 70 -3.00 -2.41 -5.85
CA SER A 70 -2.36 -1.10 -5.66
C SER A 70 -0.84 -1.20 -5.67
N ALA A 71 -0.28 -2.23 -5.02
CA ALA A 71 1.16 -2.51 -5.05
C ALA A 71 1.68 -2.81 -6.45
N GLY A 72 0.92 -3.58 -7.24
CA GLY A 72 1.26 -3.86 -8.64
C GLY A 72 1.28 -2.59 -9.51
N ILE A 73 0.28 -1.73 -9.37
CA ILE A 73 0.21 -0.45 -10.08
C ILE A 73 1.37 0.46 -9.65
N ALA A 74 1.63 0.56 -8.35
CA ALA A 74 2.72 1.37 -7.81
C ALA A 74 4.09 0.92 -8.34
N LEU A 75 4.32 -0.39 -8.41
CA LEU A 75 5.52 -0.97 -9.03
C LEU A 75 5.68 -0.56 -10.50
N GLY A 76 4.61 -0.69 -11.28
CA GLY A 76 4.62 -0.31 -12.70
C GLY A 76 4.94 1.16 -12.89
N VAL A 77 4.29 2.04 -12.13
CA VAL A 77 4.54 3.50 -12.18
C VAL A 77 5.96 3.85 -11.75
N THR A 78 6.45 3.24 -10.67
CA THR A 78 7.81 3.49 -10.16
C THR A 78 8.87 3.04 -11.16
N THR A 79 8.70 1.85 -11.74
CA THR A 79 9.62 1.33 -12.76
C THR A 79 9.62 2.22 -14.01
N TYR A 80 8.45 2.63 -14.47
CA TYR A 80 8.32 3.53 -15.62
C TYR A 80 8.97 4.89 -15.35
N ALA A 81 8.70 5.48 -14.19
CA ALA A 81 9.31 6.75 -13.77
C ALA A 81 10.83 6.64 -13.70
N TYR A 82 11.34 5.54 -13.13
CA TYR A 82 12.78 5.29 -13.05
C TYR A 82 13.43 5.22 -14.44
N MET A 83 12.83 4.48 -15.39
CA MET A 83 13.33 4.42 -16.76
C MET A 83 13.36 5.79 -17.42
N LYS A 84 12.33 6.62 -17.23
CA LYS A 84 12.29 7.98 -17.79
C LYS A 84 13.31 8.92 -17.19
N VAL A 85 13.56 8.82 -15.91
CA VAL A 85 14.62 9.58 -15.22
C VAL A 85 15.98 9.16 -15.74
N CYS A 86 16.24 7.87 -15.91
CA CYS A 86 17.48 7.37 -16.48
C CYS A 86 17.69 7.85 -17.92
N GLU A 87 16.64 7.86 -18.74
CA GLU A 87 16.70 8.35 -20.13
C GLU A 87 16.96 9.87 -20.20
N PHE A 88 16.38 10.65 -19.28
CA PHE A 88 16.48 12.11 -19.28
C PHE A 88 17.83 12.63 -18.78
N PHE A 89 18.39 12.00 -17.76
CA PHE A 89 19.64 12.45 -17.14
C PHE A 89 20.91 11.91 -17.82
N GLY A 90 20.78 10.94 -18.73
CA GLY A 90 21.90 10.34 -19.47
C GLY A 90 22.86 9.51 -18.60
N ASP A 91 23.68 8.70 -19.27
CA ASP A 91 24.61 7.78 -18.61
C ASP A 91 25.67 8.43 -17.71
N GLU A 92 25.99 9.72 -17.92
CA GLU A 92 26.99 10.44 -17.13
C GLU A 92 26.51 10.80 -15.72
N ALA A 93 25.27 11.23 -15.57
CA ALA A 93 24.71 11.54 -14.26
C ALA A 93 24.45 10.27 -13.45
N LEU A 94 24.06 9.18 -14.12
CA LEU A 94 23.93 7.87 -13.47
C LEU A 94 25.28 7.36 -12.93
N LYS A 95 26.38 7.56 -13.63
CA LYS A 95 27.73 7.17 -13.17
C LYS A 95 28.20 7.95 -11.95
N LEU A 96 27.75 9.18 -11.77
CA LEU A 96 28.04 10.01 -10.59
C LEU A 96 27.21 9.62 -9.37
N PHE A 97 25.96 9.14 -9.57
CA PHE A 97 25.09 8.67 -8.50
C PHE A 97 25.25 7.18 -8.18
N SER A 98 25.73 6.39 -9.12
CA SER A 98 25.90 4.93 -9.00
C SER A 98 27.36 4.50 -9.05
N SER A 99 28.15 5.00 -8.12
CA SER A 99 29.45 4.37 -7.81
C SER A 99 29.29 2.94 -7.23
N ASN A 100 28.06 2.50 -6.99
CA ASN A 100 27.68 1.12 -6.68
C ASN A 100 26.44 0.77 -7.50
N LEU A 101 26.65 0.36 -8.76
CA LEU A 101 25.60 -0.21 -9.60
C LEU A 101 25.10 -1.52 -8.95
N VAL A 102 24.06 -1.40 -8.15
CA VAL A 102 23.22 -2.56 -7.83
C VAL A 102 22.56 -2.98 -9.13
N ASP A 103 22.70 -4.23 -9.51
CA ASP A 103 22.12 -4.81 -10.72
C ASP A 103 20.64 -4.42 -10.78
N GLN A 104 20.23 -3.80 -11.90
CA GLN A 104 18.90 -3.23 -12.09
C GLN A 104 17.81 -4.29 -11.86
N ALA A 105 18.08 -5.53 -12.25
CA ALA A 105 17.18 -6.66 -12.05
C ALA A 105 17.00 -6.98 -10.55
N PHE A 106 18.08 -7.00 -9.79
CA PHE A 106 18.06 -7.27 -8.36
C PHE A 106 17.32 -6.18 -7.57
N MET A 107 17.44 -4.92 -8.00
CA MET A 107 16.75 -3.80 -7.39
C MET A 107 15.24 -3.87 -7.62
N ILE A 108 14.80 -4.19 -8.83
CA ILE A 108 13.37 -4.31 -9.17
C ILE A 108 12.74 -5.50 -8.43
N GLU A 109 13.42 -6.65 -8.36
CA GLU A 109 12.90 -7.83 -7.67
C GLU A 109 12.72 -7.60 -6.17
N ASN A 110 13.70 -7.02 -5.50
CA ASN A 110 13.58 -6.68 -4.07
C ASN A 110 12.51 -5.61 -3.82
N LEU A 111 12.42 -4.60 -4.69
CA LEU A 111 11.39 -3.57 -4.60
C LEU A 111 9.99 -4.18 -4.76
N ALA A 112 9.81 -5.14 -5.66
CA ALA A 112 8.55 -5.84 -5.88
C ALA A 112 8.07 -6.54 -4.60
N TRP A 113 8.94 -7.27 -3.93
CA TRP A 113 8.60 -7.94 -2.67
C TRP A 113 8.25 -6.95 -1.55
N ILE A 114 8.99 -5.85 -1.44
CA ILE A 114 8.73 -4.80 -0.45
C ILE A 114 7.38 -4.14 -0.72
N PHE A 115 7.09 -3.75 -1.96
CA PHE A 115 5.81 -3.13 -2.32
C PHE A 115 4.63 -4.08 -2.10
N MET A 116 4.80 -5.35 -2.46
CA MET A 116 3.76 -6.36 -2.25
C MET A 116 3.49 -6.56 -0.76
N ALA A 117 4.54 -6.73 0.05
CA ALA A 117 4.42 -6.89 1.50
C ALA A 117 3.77 -5.67 2.16
N LEU A 118 4.18 -4.46 1.80
CA LEU A 118 3.61 -3.21 2.31
C LEU A 118 2.16 -3.03 1.87
N GLY A 119 1.85 -3.25 0.59
CA GLY A 119 0.50 -3.09 0.05
C GLY A 119 -0.49 -4.04 0.72
N VAL A 120 -0.15 -5.32 0.83
CA VAL A 120 -0.99 -6.32 1.51
C VAL A 120 -1.13 -5.99 3.00
N SER A 121 -0.04 -5.59 3.67
CA SER A 121 -0.07 -5.23 5.10
C SER A 121 -0.96 -4.02 5.36
N ILE A 122 -0.84 -2.96 4.57
CA ILE A 122 -1.66 -1.75 4.69
C ILE A 122 -3.13 -2.06 4.39
N GLY A 123 -3.41 -2.85 3.34
CA GLY A 123 -4.75 -3.30 3.00
C GLY A 123 -5.40 -4.13 4.11
N ALA A 124 -4.65 -5.07 4.69
CA ALA A 124 -5.11 -5.89 5.81
C ALA A 124 -5.39 -5.05 7.07
N VAL A 125 -4.47 -4.16 7.44
CA VAL A 125 -4.62 -3.28 8.61
C VAL A 125 -5.80 -2.32 8.41
N GLY A 126 -5.92 -1.70 7.23
CA GLY A 126 -7.04 -0.83 6.89
C GLY A 126 -8.39 -1.54 6.99
N SER A 127 -8.46 -2.77 6.49
CA SER A 127 -9.65 -3.63 6.58
C SER A 127 -10.00 -3.96 8.03
N ILE A 128 -9.04 -4.37 8.85
CA ILE A 128 -9.26 -4.69 10.27
C ILE A 128 -9.75 -3.48 11.05
N ILE A 129 -9.13 -2.31 10.85
CA ILE A 129 -9.51 -1.07 11.54
C ILE A 129 -10.95 -0.67 11.16
N SER A 130 -11.28 -0.74 9.87
CA SER A 130 -12.61 -0.43 9.37
C SER A 130 -13.66 -1.35 10.00
N MET A 131 -13.41 -2.66 10.01
CA MET A 131 -14.33 -3.65 10.58
C MET A 131 -14.54 -3.48 12.08
N ARG A 132 -13.48 -3.20 12.84
CA ARG A 132 -13.59 -3.00 14.30
C ARG A 132 -14.44 -1.79 14.66
N ARG A 133 -14.42 -0.76 13.82
CA ARG A 133 -15.13 0.49 14.06
C ARG A 133 -16.62 0.41 13.70
N PHE A 134 -16.98 -0.38 12.67
CA PHE A 134 -18.32 -0.41 12.11
C PHE A 134 -19.15 -1.64 12.48
N LEU A 135 -18.53 -2.75 12.89
CA LEU A 135 -19.23 -3.95 13.36
C LEU A 135 -19.40 -3.98 14.90
N LYS A 136 -19.17 -2.86 15.59
CA LYS A 136 -19.59 -2.66 16.98
C LYS A 136 -21.05 -2.20 16.99
N VAL A 137 -21.93 -3.10 16.67
CA VAL A 137 -23.35 -3.05 17.06
C VAL A 137 -23.69 -4.40 17.70
#